data_ec4529c39cde2f6f5820cda14ec19abc
#
_entry.id   ec4529c39cde2f6f5820cda14ec19abc
#
_cell.length_a   1.000
_cell.length_b   1.000
_cell.length_c   1.000
_cell.angle_alpha   90.00
_cell.angle_beta   90.00
_cell.angle_gamma   90.00
#
_symmetry.space_group_name_H-M   'P 1'
#
loop_
_entity.id
_entity.type
_entity.pdbx_description
1 polymer ?
#
loop_
_entity_poly.entity_id
_entity_poly.type
_entity_poly.pdbx_seq_one_letter_code
_entity_poly.pdbx_strand_id
1 'polypeptide(L)'
;MEEKIHVLSPDVADKIAAGEVAERPSSVVKELVENAVDAGADKIIVEIKNGGIKLIRVADNGKGIPSEQVPTAFLRHATSKLNTADDLYNISTMGFRGEALSSICAVAKVEIITKTAEAEAGVHYIVDHGICGEADEIACADGTIMIVEDLFANVPARMKFLKKDSTEAGYISDLMTRLALSKPNISFDYICDGKPVFKTSGDGDLTNVILKVYGLKFAKAVMPVDYFEDGVKISGVIGKPELSFGNRTKQTIFVNGRYIKNHVIAKVAEEAFRNAVM
;
A
#
# COMPACT_ATOMS: atom_id res chain seq x y z
N MET A 1 -5.22 44.63 6.59
CA MET A 1 -6.42 44.00 5.98
C MET A 1 -6.89 42.94 6.98
N GLU A 2 -8.14 43.06 7.45
CA GLU A 2 -8.70 41.99 8.29
C GLU A 2 -8.85 40.72 7.47
N GLU A 3 -8.22 39.64 7.94
CA GLU A 3 -8.37 38.28 7.37
C GLU A 3 -9.80 37.80 7.68
N LYS A 4 -10.65 37.78 6.65
CA LYS A 4 -12.02 37.24 6.81
C LYS A 4 -12.03 35.73 6.58
N ILE A 5 -12.70 35.02 7.48
CA ILE A 5 -12.98 33.58 7.31
C ILE A 5 -13.93 33.44 6.11
N HIS A 6 -13.59 32.58 5.17
CA HIS A 6 -14.41 32.25 3.99
C HIS A 6 -14.42 30.74 3.74
N VAL A 7 -15.44 30.25 3.05
CA VAL A 7 -15.53 28.85 2.62
C VAL A 7 -14.61 28.66 1.42
N LEU A 8 -13.76 27.65 1.46
CA LEU A 8 -12.88 27.30 0.35
C LEU A 8 -13.69 26.78 -0.85
N SER A 9 -13.17 27.00 -2.05
CA SER A 9 -13.73 26.34 -3.23
C SER A 9 -13.53 24.82 -3.13
N PRO A 10 -14.43 24.00 -3.71
CA PRO A 10 -14.30 22.55 -3.69
C PRO A 10 -12.92 22.07 -4.16
N ASP A 11 -12.37 22.60 -5.25
CA ASP A 11 -11.05 22.27 -5.78
C ASP A 11 -9.92 22.49 -4.75
N VAL A 12 -9.95 23.60 -4.02
CA VAL A 12 -8.96 23.88 -2.96
C VAL A 12 -9.16 22.96 -1.77
N ALA A 13 -10.41 22.75 -1.35
CA ALA A 13 -10.73 21.82 -0.27
C ALA A 13 -10.29 20.38 -0.60
N ASP A 14 -10.46 19.96 -1.85
CA ASP A 14 -10.05 18.64 -2.34
C ASP A 14 -8.53 18.46 -2.31
N LYS A 15 -7.77 19.46 -2.74
CA LYS A 15 -6.30 19.44 -2.69
C LYS A 15 -5.77 19.43 -1.24
N ILE A 16 -6.47 20.08 -0.31
CA ILE A 16 -6.10 20.05 1.12
C ILE A 16 -6.41 18.68 1.71
N ALA A 17 -7.61 18.14 1.48
CA ALA A 17 -7.99 16.80 1.97
C ALA A 17 -7.14 15.69 1.34
N ALA A 18 -6.84 15.80 0.05
CA ALA A 18 -5.87 14.91 -0.60
C ALA A 18 -4.52 14.89 0.12
N GLY A 19 -4.19 15.99 0.80
CA GLY A 19 -3.00 16.10 1.60
C GLY A 19 -2.92 15.21 2.81
N GLU A 20 -4.01 14.78 3.35
CA GLU A 20 -4.08 13.88 4.49
C GLU A 20 -3.98 12.41 4.07
N VAL A 21 -4.48 12.06 2.89
CA VAL A 21 -4.50 10.70 2.34
C VAL A 21 -3.26 10.43 1.49
N ALA A 22 -2.96 11.31 0.54
CA ALA A 22 -1.81 11.24 -0.37
C ALA A 22 -0.69 12.18 0.11
N GLU A 23 -0.12 11.95 1.30
CA GLU A 23 0.93 12.80 1.86
C GLU A 23 2.24 12.70 1.05
N ARG A 24 2.56 11.50 0.55
CA ARG A 24 3.76 11.18 -0.21
C ARG A 24 3.55 9.96 -1.12
N PRO A 25 4.49 9.67 -2.05
CA PRO A 25 4.36 8.51 -2.95
C PRO A 25 4.11 7.18 -2.24
N SER A 26 4.77 6.93 -1.09
CA SER A 26 4.55 5.69 -0.33
C SER A 26 3.14 5.56 0.26
N SER A 27 2.45 6.68 0.55
CA SER A 27 1.03 6.64 0.98
C SER A 27 0.13 6.20 -0.16
N VAL A 28 0.38 6.70 -1.38
CA VAL A 28 -0.36 6.30 -2.59
C VAL A 28 -0.16 4.81 -2.88
N VAL A 29 1.10 4.32 -2.89
CA VAL A 29 1.39 2.89 -3.07
C VAL A 29 0.67 2.05 -2.03
N LYS A 30 0.68 2.49 -0.76
CA LYS A 30 0.00 1.79 0.33
C LYS A 30 -1.49 1.61 0.04
N GLU A 31 -2.19 2.69 -0.27
CA GLU A 31 -3.63 2.65 -0.53
C GLU A 31 -3.98 1.76 -1.73
N LEU A 32 -3.21 1.85 -2.84
CA LEU A 32 -3.46 1.04 -4.03
C LEU A 32 -3.20 -0.46 -3.77
N VAL A 33 -2.12 -0.80 -3.06
CA VAL A 33 -1.82 -2.20 -2.73
C VAL A 33 -2.82 -2.76 -1.71
N GLU A 34 -3.24 -1.98 -0.71
CA GLU A 34 -4.29 -2.39 0.23
C GLU A 34 -5.63 -2.64 -0.48
N ASN A 35 -5.97 -1.84 -1.50
CA ASN A 35 -7.15 -2.09 -2.34
C ASN A 35 -7.03 -3.39 -3.14
N ALA A 36 -5.86 -3.69 -3.70
CA ALA A 36 -5.61 -4.96 -4.40
C ALA A 36 -5.73 -6.18 -3.45
N VAL A 37 -5.21 -6.08 -2.22
CA VAL A 37 -5.36 -7.11 -1.18
C VAL A 37 -6.84 -7.30 -0.80
N ASP A 38 -7.59 -6.21 -0.61
CA ASP A 38 -9.03 -6.23 -0.30
C ASP A 38 -9.88 -6.76 -1.47
N ALA A 39 -9.38 -6.63 -2.72
CA ALA A 39 -9.98 -7.24 -3.91
C ALA A 39 -9.72 -8.75 -4.02
N GLY A 40 -8.99 -9.34 -3.07
CA GLY A 40 -8.70 -10.77 -3.04
C GLY A 40 -7.57 -11.19 -3.99
N ALA A 41 -6.71 -10.27 -4.41
CA ALA A 41 -5.58 -10.59 -5.27
C ALA A 41 -4.59 -11.54 -4.59
N ASP A 42 -4.11 -12.52 -5.32
CA ASP A 42 -3.00 -13.41 -4.91
C ASP A 42 -1.68 -13.04 -5.63
N LYS A 43 -1.76 -12.13 -6.62
CA LYS A 43 -0.60 -11.60 -7.32
C LYS A 43 -0.72 -10.09 -7.50
N ILE A 44 0.29 -9.36 -7.03
CA ILE A 44 0.35 -7.89 -7.10
C ILE A 44 1.71 -7.47 -7.66
N ILE A 45 1.70 -6.67 -8.73
CA ILE A 45 2.90 -6.11 -9.34
C ILE A 45 2.92 -4.61 -9.04
N VAL A 46 4.01 -4.11 -8.47
CA VAL A 46 4.20 -2.68 -8.18
C VAL A 46 5.42 -2.18 -8.92
N GLU A 47 5.23 -1.19 -9.78
CA GLU A 47 6.32 -0.51 -10.48
C GLU A 47 6.30 0.98 -10.12
N ILE A 48 7.48 1.52 -9.81
CA ILE A 48 7.65 2.96 -9.57
C ILE A 48 8.79 3.53 -10.41
N LYS A 49 8.68 4.83 -10.75
CA LYS A 49 9.76 5.61 -11.36
C LYS A 49 9.93 6.93 -10.61
N ASN A 50 11.19 7.39 -10.49
CA ASN A 50 11.56 8.63 -9.81
C ASN A 50 10.93 8.72 -8.41
N GLY A 51 11.16 7.68 -7.56
CA GLY A 51 10.62 7.64 -6.20
C GLY A 51 9.10 7.60 -6.12
N GLY A 52 8.40 7.24 -7.21
CA GLY A 52 6.94 7.21 -7.29
C GLY A 52 6.32 8.57 -7.65
N ILE A 53 7.12 9.59 -7.95
CA ILE A 53 6.62 10.91 -8.36
C ILE A 53 6.18 10.87 -9.82
N LYS A 54 7.01 10.29 -10.70
CA LYS A 54 6.73 10.21 -12.14
C LYS A 54 5.73 9.11 -12.48
N LEU A 55 5.84 7.97 -11.81
CA LEU A 55 4.99 6.80 -12.05
C LEU A 55 4.86 5.96 -10.78
N ILE A 56 3.62 5.59 -10.48
CA ILE A 56 3.26 4.46 -9.62
C ILE A 56 2.29 3.61 -10.43
N ARG A 57 2.64 2.35 -10.69
CA ARG A 57 1.77 1.38 -11.33
C ARG A 57 1.56 0.20 -10.38
N VAL A 58 0.30 -0.11 -10.09
CA VAL A 58 -0.10 -1.28 -9.30
C VAL A 58 -1.02 -2.12 -10.15
N ALA A 59 -0.65 -3.36 -10.41
CA ALA A 59 -1.46 -4.32 -11.17
C ALA A 59 -1.73 -5.53 -10.30
N ASP A 60 -2.98 -5.94 -10.21
CA ASP A 60 -3.45 -7.07 -9.44
C ASP A 60 -4.35 -8.00 -10.27
N ASN A 61 -4.52 -9.22 -9.81
CA ASN A 61 -5.43 -10.22 -10.37
C ASN A 61 -6.64 -10.46 -9.45
N GLY A 62 -7.07 -9.45 -8.70
CA GLY A 62 -8.26 -9.51 -7.85
C GLY A 62 -9.57 -9.52 -8.64
N LYS A 63 -10.69 -9.34 -7.96
CA LYS A 63 -12.03 -9.43 -8.55
C LYS A 63 -12.37 -8.36 -9.59
N GLY A 64 -11.54 -7.34 -9.79
CA GLY A 64 -11.83 -6.21 -10.66
C GLY A 64 -12.95 -5.31 -10.14
N ILE A 65 -13.33 -4.32 -10.97
CA ILE A 65 -14.45 -3.39 -10.72
C ILE A 65 -15.40 -3.46 -11.90
N PRO A 66 -16.71 -3.65 -11.71
CA PRO A 66 -17.69 -3.60 -12.78
C PRO A 66 -17.65 -2.25 -13.52
N SER A 67 -17.76 -2.28 -14.85
CA SER A 67 -17.57 -1.10 -15.70
C SER A 67 -18.45 0.09 -15.30
N GLU A 68 -19.70 -0.17 -14.97
CA GLU A 68 -20.68 0.83 -14.54
C GLU A 68 -20.34 1.47 -13.17
N GLN A 69 -19.51 0.82 -12.37
CA GLN A 69 -19.09 1.32 -11.05
C GLN A 69 -17.78 2.10 -11.09
N VAL A 70 -17.01 2.00 -12.19
CA VAL A 70 -15.69 2.66 -12.28
C VAL A 70 -15.78 4.17 -12.07
N PRO A 71 -16.64 4.95 -12.74
CA PRO A 71 -16.73 6.39 -12.49
C PRO A 71 -17.10 6.70 -11.03
N THR A 72 -17.98 5.88 -10.42
CA THR A 72 -18.40 6.06 -9.03
C THR A 72 -17.26 5.82 -8.05
N ALA A 73 -16.33 4.88 -8.34
CA ALA A 73 -15.20 4.55 -7.47
C ALA A 73 -14.25 5.75 -7.25
N PHE A 74 -14.25 6.73 -8.13
CA PHE A 74 -13.46 7.95 -8.04
C PHE A 74 -14.16 9.11 -7.31
N LEU A 75 -15.43 8.94 -6.94
CA LEU A 75 -16.15 9.95 -6.17
C LEU A 75 -15.73 9.90 -4.68
N ARG A 76 -15.90 11.02 -4.00
CA ARG A 76 -15.69 11.11 -2.54
C ARG A 76 -16.71 10.25 -1.81
N HIS A 77 -16.28 9.62 -0.73
CA HIS A 77 -17.12 8.77 0.12
C HIS A 77 -17.71 7.55 -0.62
N ALA A 78 -17.15 7.19 -1.79
CA ALA A 78 -17.52 5.99 -2.52
C ALA A 78 -16.75 4.78 -1.97
N THR A 79 -17.44 3.85 -1.37
CA THR A 79 -16.85 2.62 -0.83
C THR A 79 -17.81 1.45 -0.98
N SER A 80 -17.29 0.28 -1.33
CA SER A 80 -18.02 -1.00 -1.29
C SER A 80 -17.81 -1.74 0.03
N LYS A 81 -17.06 -1.16 0.98
CA LYS A 81 -16.54 -1.85 2.17
C LYS A 81 -17.35 -1.54 3.44
N LEU A 82 -18.16 -0.51 3.43
CA LEU A 82 -19.04 -0.08 4.53
C LEU A 82 -20.41 0.29 3.99
N ASN A 83 -21.46 -0.20 4.64
CA ASN A 83 -22.85 0.15 4.30
C ASN A 83 -23.55 0.86 5.47
N THR A 84 -23.16 0.57 6.70
CA THR A 84 -23.79 1.10 7.92
C THR A 84 -22.75 1.62 8.90
N ALA A 85 -23.17 2.43 9.87
CA ALA A 85 -22.31 2.90 10.94
C ALA A 85 -21.82 1.74 11.84
N ASP A 86 -22.57 0.66 11.94
CA ASP A 86 -22.22 -0.51 12.75
C ASP A 86 -21.02 -1.28 12.14
N ASP A 87 -20.83 -1.22 10.82
CA ASP A 87 -19.69 -1.83 10.13
C ASP A 87 -18.34 -1.25 10.62
N LEU A 88 -18.36 -0.03 11.18
CA LEU A 88 -17.15 0.61 11.75
C LEU A 88 -16.58 -0.14 12.96
N TYR A 89 -17.41 -0.90 13.67
CA TYR A 89 -16.96 -1.72 14.81
C TYR A 89 -16.34 -3.05 14.38
N ASN A 90 -16.57 -3.49 13.13
CA ASN A 90 -16.14 -4.79 12.62
C ASN A 90 -15.35 -4.69 11.31
N ILE A 91 -14.41 -3.72 11.22
CA ILE A 91 -13.61 -3.51 10.02
C ILE A 91 -12.66 -4.68 9.80
N SER A 92 -12.92 -5.50 8.78
CA SER A 92 -12.07 -6.62 8.35
C SER A 92 -11.17 -6.25 7.16
N THR A 93 -11.48 -5.18 6.42
CA THR A 93 -10.72 -4.70 5.26
C THR A 93 -9.56 -3.82 5.67
N MET A 94 -8.51 -3.74 4.84
CA MET A 94 -7.37 -2.86 5.08
C MET A 94 -7.72 -1.38 4.87
N GLY A 95 -8.48 -1.04 3.82
CA GLY A 95 -9.04 0.29 3.57
C GLY A 95 -10.56 0.33 3.80
N PHE A 96 -11.12 1.48 4.22
CA PHE A 96 -12.56 1.62 4.48
C PHE A 96 -13.14 3.02 4.24
N ARG A 97 -12.32 4.05 4.07
CA ARG A 97 -12.77 5.46 4.11
C ARG A 97 -13.47 5.95 2.84
N GLY A 98 -13.28 5.28 1.69
CA GLY A 98 -13.84 5.70 0.40
C GLY A 98 -13.30 7.05 -0.11
N GLU A 99 -12.09 7.44 0.29
CA GLU A 99 -11.49 8.73 -0.05
C GLU A 99 -10.14 8.60 -0.75
N ALA A 100 -9.56 7.41 -0.81
CA ALA A 100 -8.21 7.22 -1.33
C ALA A 100 -8.11 7.59 -2.82
N LEU A 101 -8.97 7.04 -3.68
CA LEU A 101 -8.92 7.28 -5.12
C LEU A 101 -9.24 8.73 -5.46
N SER A 102 -10.30 9.31 -4.89
CA SER A 102 -10.66 10.72 -5.11
C SER A 102 -9.54 11.67 -4.67
N SER A 103 -8.88 11.39 -3.54
CA SER A 103 -7.75 12.17 -3.05
C SER A 103 -6.52 12.06 -3.96
N ILE A 104 -6.21 10.86 -4.47
CA ILE A 104 -5.08 10.67 -5.40
C ILE A 104 -5.36 11.40 -6.71
N CYS A 105 -6.58 11.30 -7.26
CA CYS A 105 -6.98 11.98 -8.51
C CYS A 105 -6.92 13.51 -8.42
N ALA A 106 -7.17 14.09 -7.25
CA ALA A 106 -7.08 15.55 -7.07
C ALA A 106 -5.64 16.07 -7.26
N VAL A 107 -4.62 15.22 -7.09
CA VAL A 107 -3.19 15.61 -7.08
C VAL A 107 -2.33 14.87 -8.09
N ALA A 108 -2.91 14.05 -8.95
CA ALA A 108 -2.21 13.26 -9.96
C ALA A 108 -3.11 12.98 -11.16
N LYS A 109 -2.50 12.56 -12.27
CA LYS A 109 -3.21 11.88 -13.35
C LYS A 109 -3.32 10.40 -12.99
N VAL A 110 -4.53 9.86 -12.97
CA VAL A 110 -4.83 8.47 -12.61
C VAL A 110 -5.51 7.78 -13.78
N GLU A 111 -5.00 6.63 -14.15
CA GLU A 111 -5.57 5.75 -15.16
C GLU A 111 -5.92 4.42 -14.51
N ILE A 112 -7.10 3.89 -14.79
CA ILE A 112 -7.54 2.56 -14.38
C ILE A 112 -7.88 1.73 -15.60
N ILE A 113 -7.42 0.48 -15.59
CA ILE A 113 -7.85 -0.59 -16.50
C ILE A 113 -8.32 -1.73 -15.61
N THR A 114 -9.57 -2.14 -15.74
CA THR A 114 -10.12 -3.17 -14.87
C THR A 114 -11.16 -4.03 -15.58
N LYS A 115 -11.25 -5.30 -15.16
CA LYS A 115 -12.23 -6.26 -15.67
C LYS A 115 -12.59 -7.25 -14.57
N THR A 116 -13.88 -7.56 -14.43
CA THR A 116 -14.34 -8.69 -13.61
C THR A 116 -14.32 -9.98 -14.41
N ALA A 117 -14.27 -11.12 -13.74
CA ALA A 117 -14.22 -12.42 -14.41
C ALA A 117 -15.49 -12.72 -15.25
N GLU A 118 -16.62 -12.11 -14.91
CA GLU A 118 -17.89 -12.28 -15.60
C GLU A 118 -18.05 -11.38 -16.84
N ALA A 119 -17.21 -10.33 -16.95
CA ALA A 119 -17.32 -9.35 -18.04
C ALA A 119 -16.58 -9.84 -19.29
N GLU A 120 -17.18 -9.60 -20.47
CA GLU A 120 -16.55 -9.92 -21.77
C GLU A 120 -15.42 -8.96 -22.10
N ALA A 121 -15.59 -7.66 -21.80
CA ALA A 121 -14.62 -6.62 -21.99
C ALA A 121 -14.30 -5.92 -20.68
N GLY A 122 -13.11 -5.36 -20.57
CA GLY A 122 -12.72 -4.47 -19.49
C GLY A 122 -13.04 -3.02 -19.81
N VAL A 123 -12.80 -2.15 -18.84
CA VAL A 123 -12.97 -0.71 -18.97
C VAL A 123 -11.64 -0.01 -18.72
N HIS A 124 -11.37 1.02 -19.52
CA HIS A 124 -10.30 1.98 -19.37
C HIS A 124 -10.92 3.33 -19.01
N TYR A 125 -10.41 3.98 -17.95
CA TYR A 125 -10.92 5.27 -17.51
C TYR A 125 -9.78 6.12 -16.97
N ILE A 126 -9.80 7.42 -17.31
CA ILE A 126 -8.76 8.37 -16.91
C ILE A 126 -9.40 9.51 -16.11
N VAL A 127 -8.72 9.88 -15.01
CA VAL A 127 -9.01 11.11 -14.26
C VAL A 127 -7.73 11.94 -14.22
N ASP A 128 -7.71 13.08 -14.85
CA ASP A 128 -6.55 13.97 -14.92
C ASP A 128 -6.72 15.15 -13.96
N HIS A 129 -6.02 15.11 -12.81
CA HIS A 129 -6.04 16.14 -11.77
C HIS A 129 -7.46 16.60 -11.39
N GLY A 130 -8.36 15.61 -11.20
CA GLY A 130 -9.75 15.82 -10.83
C GLY A 130 -10.72 15.99 -12.02
N ILE A 131 -10.21 16.01 -13.25
CA ILE A 131 -11.04 16.08 -14.45
C ILE A 131 -11.29 14.67 -14.96
N CYS A 132 -12.55 14.23 -14.90
CA CYS A 132 -12.98 12.92 -15.35
C CYS A 132 -13.03 12.86 -16.88
N GLY A 133 -12.47 11.80 -17.47
CA GLY A 133 -12.61 11.46 -18.88
C GLY A 133 -13.86 10.65 -19.20
N GLU A 134 -13.89 10.04 -20.35
CA GLU A 134 -14.90 9.06 -20.75
C GLU A 134 -14.38 7.63 -20.47
N ALA A 135 -15.30 6.70 -20.26
CA ALA A 135 -14.95 5.30 -20.06
C ALA A 135 -15.00 4.58 -21.41
N ASP A 136 -13.88 3.95 -21.77
CA ASP A 136 -13.73 3.20 -23.01
C ASP A 136 -13.65 1.69 -22.75
N GLU A 137 -14.20 0.88 -23.65
CA GLU A 137 -14.02 -0.57 -23.58
C GLU A 137 -12.61 -0.96 -24.05
N ILE A 138 -12.00 -1.91 -23.33
CA ILE A 138 -10.65 -2.40 -23.64
C ILE A 138 -10.55 -3.93 -23.42
N ALA A 139 -9.73 -4.58 -24.21
CA ALA A 139 -9.36 -5.98 -23.95
C ALA A 139 -8.25 -6.03 -22.89
N CYS A 140 -8.52 -6.64 -21.75
CA CYS A 140 -7.56 -6.82 -20.68
C CYS A 140 -7.80 -8.11 -19.90
N ALA A 141 -6.84 -8.51 -19.06
CA ALA A 141 -6.99 -9.61 -18.11
C ALA A 141 -7.92 -9.21 -16.96
N ASP A 142 -8.44 -10.22 -16.24
CA ASP A 142 -9.19 -10.02 -15.00
C ASP A 142 -8.32 -9.35 -13.92
N GLY A 143 -8.94 -8.52 -13.09
CA GLY A 143 -8.24 -7.74 -12.06
C GLY A 143 -8.22 -6.25 -12.33
N THR A 144 -7.26 -5.55 -11.73
CA THR A 144 -7.15 -4.09 -11.85
C THR A 144 -5.71 -3.65 -12.08
N ILE A 145 -5.54 -2.68 -12.98
CA ILE A 145 -4.29 -1.94 -13.17
C ILE A 145 -4.58 -0.48 -12.85
N MET A 146 -3.91 0.04 -11.84
CA MET A 146 -3.92 1.46 -11.49
C MET A 146 -2.59 2.08 -11.88
N ILE A 147 -2.63 3.17 -12.63
CA ILE A 147 -1.47 3.94 -13.04
C ILE A 147 -1.65 5.37 -12.53
N VAL A 148 -0.69 5.84 -11.74
CA VAL A 148 -0.66 7.21 -11.20
C VAL A 148 0.58 7.89 -11.77
N GLU A 149 0.38 8.98 -12.48
CA GLU A 149 1.42 9.76 -13.12
C GLU A 149 1.45 11.21 -12.59
N ASP A 150 2.63 11.81 -12.65
CA ASP A 150 2.87 13.22 -12.34
C ASP A 150 2.30 13.65 -10.98
N LEU A 151 2.54 12.84 -9.96
CA LEU A 151 2.05 13.04 -8.59
C LEU A 151 2.51 14.42 -8.06
N PHE A 152 1.55 15.23 -7.60
CA PHE A 152 1.70 16.59 -7.09
C PHE A 152 2.11 17.65 -8.13
N ALA A 153 2.04 17.39 -9.44
CA ALA A 153 2.38 18.37 -10.47
C ALA A 153 1.53 19.65 -10.33
N ASN A 154 0.27 19.53 -9.91
CA ASN A 154 -0.65 20.66 -9.68
C ASN A 154 -0.59 21.22 -8.24
N VAL A 155 0.33 20.73 -7.37
CA VAL A 155 0.49 21.18 -5.98
C VAL A 155 1.98 21.48 -5.69
N PRO A 156 2.56 22.59 -6.25
CA PRO A 156 3.99 22.87 -6.14
C PRO A 156 4.51 22.99 -4.71
N ALA A 157 3.67 23.46 -3.78
CA ALA A 157 4.03 23.54 -2.36
C ALA A 157 4.35 22.14 -1.81
N ARG A 158 3.60 21.10 -2.21
CA ARG A 158 3.80 19.73 -1.76
C ARG A 158 5.04 19.10 -2.39
N MET A 159 5.29 19.35 -3.68
CA MET A 159 6.52 18.92 -4.34
C MET A 159 7.79 19.38 -3.59
N LYS A 160 7.78 20.60 -3.01
CA LYS A 160 8.92 21.12 -2.24
C LYS A 160 9.17 20.39 -0.92
N PHE A 161 8.18 19.70 -0.36
CA PHE A 161 8.33 18.92 0.88
C PHE A 161 8.81 17.50 0.65
N LEU A 162 8.73 16.99 -0.58
CA LEU A 162 9.27 15.67 -0.91
C LEU A 162 10.79 15.63 -0.76
N LYS A 163 11.27 14.46 -0.39
CA LYS A 163 12.71 14.22 -0.34
C LYS A 163 13.23 13.89 -1.75
N LYS A 164 14.53 13.59 -1.87
CA LYS A 164 15.10 13.11 -3.13
C LYS A 164 14.43 11.80 -3.55
N ASP A 165 14.34 11.56 -4.86
CA ASP A 165 13.72 10.35 -5.46
C ASP A 165 14.21 9.05 -4.79
N SER A 166 15.50 8.95 -4.53
CA SER A 166 16.07 7.78 -3.85
C SER A 166 15.59 7.59 -2.42
N THR A 167 15.26 8.68 -1.72
CA THR A 167 14.71 8.61 -0.36
C THR A 167 13.23 8.20 -0.39
N GLU A 168 12.45 8.76 -1.32
CA GLU A 168 11.05 8.38 -1.51
C GLU A 168 10.94 6.90 -1.98
N ALA A 169 11.80 6.46 -2.90
CA ALA A 169 11.92 5.06 -3.29
C ALA A 169 12.26 4.15 -2.10
N GLY A 170 13.13 4.62 -1.19
CA GLY A 170 13.45 3.91 0.05
C GLY A 170 12.24 3.71 0.95
N TYR A 171 11.38 4.72 1.11
CA TYR A 171 10.13 4.58 1.88
C TYR A 171 9.14 3.60 1.24
N ILE A 172 9.05 3.58 -0.10
CA ILE A 172 8.22 2.61 -0.82
C ILE A 172 8.79 1.20 -0.65
N SER A 173 10.10 1.03 -0.78
CA SER A 173 10.77 -0.28 -0.60
C SER A 173 10.56 -0.85 0.80
N ASP A 174 10.65 -0.01 1.84
CA ASP A 174 10.33 -0.38 3.21
C ASP A 174 8.87 -0.80 3.38
N LEU A 175 7.94 -0.06 2.77
CA LEU A 175 6.52 -0.39 2.76
C LEU A 175 6.26 -1.73 2.08
N MET A 176 6.77 -1.92 0.87
CA MET A 176 6.60 -3.15 0.10
C MET A 176 7.18 -4.37 0.81
N THR A 177 8.34 -4.21 1.46
CA THR A 177 8.92 -5.26 2.31
C THR A 177 7.98 -5.67 3.45
N ARG A 178 7.38 -4.70 4.15
CA ARG A 178 6.43 -4.96 5.24
C ARG A 178 5.14 -5.61 4.74
N LEU A 179 4.60 -5.16 3.61
CA LEU A 179 3.42 -5.77 2.99
C LEU A 179 3.69 -7.23 2.61
N ALA A 180 4.82 -7.51 1.98
CA ALA A 180 5.21 -8.88 1.65
C ALA A 180 5.35 -9.78 2.90
N LEU A 181 5.97 -9.27 3.97
CA LEU A 181 6.09 -10.01 5.24
C LEU A 181 4.73 -10.23 5.93
N SER A 182 3.78 -9.31 5.79
CA SER A 182 2.44 -9.44 6.40
C SER A 182 1.51 -10.36 5.62
N LYS A 183 1.79 -10.62 4.35
CA LYS A 183 0.93 -11.36 3.41
C LYS A 183 1.76 -12.40 2.62
N PRO A 184 2.33 -13.42 3.28
CA PRO A 184 3.20 -14.39 2.62
C PRO A 184 2.46 -15.23 1.56
N ASN A 185 1.13 -15.29 1.60
CA ASN A 185 0.26 -15.95 0.64
C ASN A 185 -0.01 -15.11 -0.63
N ILE A 186 0.53 -13.89 -0.73
CA ILE A 186 0.42 -13.05 -1.92
C ILE A 186 1.79 -12.96 -2.60
N SER A 187 1.79 -13.17 -3.92
CA SER A 187 2.98 -12.94 -4.76
C SER A 187 3.12 -11.45 -5.04
N PHE A 188 4.17 -10.84 -4.52
CA PHE A 188 4.55 -9.46 -4.82
C PHE A 188 5.72 -9.43 -5.80
N ASP A 189 5.60 -8.64 -6.87
CA ASP A 189 6.67 -8.31 -7.81
C ASP A 189 6.91 -6.80 -7.74
N TYR A 190 8.03 -6.38 -7.13
CA TYR A 190 8.34 -4.97 -6.93
C TYR A 190 9.49 -4.52 -7.81
N ILE A 191 9.24 -3.49 -8.62
CA ILE A 191 10.14 -2.95 -9.63
C ILE A 191 10.36 -1.46 -9.35
N CYS A 192 11.60 -1.02 -9.29
CA CYS A 192 11.99 0.38 -9.10
C CYS A 192 12.91 0.84 -10.23
N ASP A 193 12.50 1.90 -10.94
CA ASP A 193 13.24 2.47 -12.08
C ASP A 193 13.64 1.39 -13.11
N GLY A 194 12.70 0.50 -13.44
CA GLY A 194 12.88 -0.60 -14.39
C GLY A 194 13.73 -1.77 -13.89
N LYS A 195 14.19 -1.75 -12.63
CA LYS A 195 14.98 -2.83 -12.03
C LYS A 195 14.14 -3.62 -11.02
N PRO A 196 14.10 -4.95 -11.10
CA PRO A 196 13.44 -5.77 -10.10
C PRO A 196 14.16 -5.63 -8.75
N VAL A 197 13.40 -5.31 -7.69
CA VAL A 197 13.92 -5.18 -6.32
C VAL A 197 13.75 -6.52 -5.60
N PHE A 198 12.56 -7.09 -5.61
CA PHE A 198 12.29 -8.44 -5.14
C PHE A 198 11.02 -9.01 -5.79
N LYS A 199 10.92 -10.34 -5.77
CA LYS A 199 9.73 -11.09 -6.17
C LYS A 199 9.49 -12.23 -5.19
N THR A 200 8.30 -12.26 -4.55
CA THR A 200 7.87 -13.34 -3.65
C THR A 200 7.01 -14.36 -4.40
N SER A 201 6.95 -15.59 -3.87
CA SER A 201 6.23 -16.70 -4.48
C SER A 201 4.73 -16.68 -4.21
N GLY A 202 4.29 -16.13 -3.05
CA GLY A 202 2.89 -16.21 -2.62
C GLY A 202 2.50 -17.60 -2.10
N ASP A 203 3.47 -18.40 -1.67
CA ASP A 203 3.30 -19.79 -1.21
C ASP A 203 2.90 -19.91 0.27
N GLY A 204 2.75 -18.81 0.98
CA GLY A 204 2.42 -18.77 2.41
C GLY A 204 3.61 -18.98 3.35
N ASP A 205 4.81 -19.27 2.82
CA ASP A 205 6.01 -19.47 3.63
C ASP A 205 6.73 -18.14 3.90
N LEU A 206 6.67 -17.67 5.16
CA LEU A 206 7.34 -16.46 5.60
C LEU A 206 8.87 -16.54 5.41
N THR A 207 9.47 -17.73 5.52
CA THR A 207 10.91 -17.92 5.33
C THR A 207 11.31 -17.63 3.89
N ASN A 208 10.49 -18.06 2.92
CA ASN A 208 10.69 -17.74 1.50
C ASN A 208 10.56 -16.24 1.23
N VAL A 209 9.61 -15.56 1.86
CA VAL A 209 9.52 -14.09 1.76
C VAL A 209 10.77 -13.44 2.32
N ILE A 210 11.23 -13.83 3.51
CA ILE A 210 12.46 -13.31 4.14
C ILE A 210 13.68 -13.54 3.24
N LEU A 211 13.79 -14.70 2.62
CA LEU A 211 14.84 -15.00 1.65
C LEU A 211 14.85 -14.00 0.49
N LYS A 212 13.67 -13.64 -0.03
CA LYS A 212 13.54 -12.72 -1.18
C LYS A 212 13.81 -11.26 -0.81
N VAL A 213 13.36 -10.80 0.37
CA VAL A 213 13.48 -9.39 0.77
C VAL A 213 14.77 -9.07 1.53
N TYR A 214 15.35 -10.03 2.25
CA TYR A 214 16.57 -9.80 3.07
C TYR A 214 17.76 -10.66 2.65
N GLY A 215 17.56 -11.62 1.78
CA GLY A 215 18.61 -12.51 1.26
C GLY A 215 18.90 -13.75 2.11
N LEU A 216 19.71 -14.64 1.55
CA LEU A 216 19.98 -15.97 2.09
C LEU A 216 20.63 -15.94 3.48
N LYS A 217 21.56 -15.01 3.72
CA LYS A 217 22.24 -14.90 5.02
C LYS A 217 21.23 -14.64 6.14
N PHE A 218 20.28 -13.74 5.88
CA PHE A 218 19.24 -13.41 6.85
C PHE A 218 18.27 -14.58 7.07
N ALA A 219 17.78 -15.20 6.00
CA ALA A 219 16.85 -16.34 6.08
C ALA A 219 17.41 -17.54 6.85
N LYS A 220 18.73 -17.81 6.79
CA LYS A 220 19.39 -18.88 7.55
C LYS A 220 19.59 -18.55 9.04
N ALA A 221 19.58 -17.28 9.38
CA ALA A 221 19.84 -16.80 10.74
C ALA A 221 18.57 -16.44 11.52
N VAL A 222 17.38 -16.84 11.03
CA VAL A 222 16.11 -16.72 11.74
C VAL A 222 15.62 -18.10 12.19
N MET A 223 14.75 -18.10 13.20
CA MET A 223 14.07 -19.28 13.72
C MET A 223 12.59 -18.96 13.93
N PRO A 224 11.67 -19.91 13.66
CA PRO A 224 10.24 -19.69 13.81
C PRO A 224 9.84 -19.53 15.27
N VAL A 225 8.81 -18.75 15.51
CA VAL A 225 8.10 -18.60 16.78
C VAL A 225 6.63 -18.86 16.52
N ASP A 226 6.03 -19.74 17.29
CA ASP A 226 4.59 -19.97 17.34
C ASP A 226 4.20 -20.23 18.80
N TYR A 227 3.43 -19.33 19.38
CA TYR A 227 3.07 -19.36 20.80
C TYR A 227 1.61 -18.91 20.96
N PHE A 228 0.87 -19.56 21.83
CA PHE A 228 -0.51 -19.23 22.10
C PHE A 228 -0.78 -19.32 23.61
N GLU A 229 -1.27 -18.23 24.21
CA GLU A 229 -1.69 -18.15 25.62
C GLU A 229 -2.76 -17.08 25.79
N ASP A 230 -3.73 -17.33 26.65
CA ASP A 230 -4.81 -16.40 27.03
C ASP A 230 -5.55 -15.76 25.83
N GLY A 231 -5.76 -16.52 24.75
CA GLY A 231 -6.41 -16.03 23.54
C GLY A 231 -5.52 -15.16 22.63
N VAL A 232 -4.24 -14.97 22.99
CA VAL A 232 -3.27 -14.24 22.18
C VAL A 232 -2.35 -15.20 21.45
N LYS A 233 -2.30 -15.13 20.12
CA LYS A 233 -1.36 -15.88 19.29
C LYS A 233 -0.18 -14.97 18.89
N ILE A 234 1.04 -15.44 19.13
CA ILE A 234 2.27 -14.81 18.66
C ILE A 234 2.92 -15.76 17.64
N SER A 235 3.09 -15.33 16.41
CA SER A 235 3.73 -16.12 15.37
C SER A 235 4.65 -15.26 14.52
N GLY A 236 5.66 -15.88 13.90
CA GLY A 236 6.62 -15.22 13.05
C GLY A 236 8.00 -15.81 13.16
N VAL A 237 9.02 -14.97 13.09
CA VAL A 237 10.42 -15.38 13.20
C VAL A 237 11.20 -14.43 14.10
N ILE A 238 12.22 -14.97 14.77
CA ILE A 238 13.21 -14.20 15.54
C ILE A 238 14.61 -14.48 15.01
N GLY A 239 15.48 -13.47 15.08
CA GLY A 239 16.89 -13.62 14.71
C GLY A 239 17.67 -14.44 15.75
N LYS A 240 18.57 -15.31 15.30
CA LYS A 240 19.60 -15.90 16.17
C LYS A 240 20.56 -14.79 16.63
N PRO A 241 21.33 -14.99 17.73
CA PRO A 241 22.23 -13.97 18.28
C PRO A 241 23.19 -13.33 17.26
N GLU A 242 23.65 -14.12 16.28
CA GLU A 242 24.51 -13.64 15.18
C GLU A 242 23.85 -12.63 14.25
N LEU A 243 22.51 -12.50 14.29
CA LEU A 243 21.72 -11.56 13.50
C LEU A 243 21.28 -10.34 14.34
N SER A 244 22.13 -9.87 15.22
CA SER A 244 21.82 -8.67 16.01
C SER A 244 22.09 -7.37 15.24
N PHE A 245 21.25 -6.38 15.49
CA PHE A 245 21.37 -5.03 14.89
C PHE A 245 21.39 -3.97 15.99
N GLY A 246 22.23 -2.95 15.83
CA GLY A 246 22.32 -1.83 16.77
C GLY A 246 21.09 -0.89 16.78
N ASN A 247 20.04 -1.21 16.03
CA ASN A 247 18.82 -0.41 15.95
C ASN A 247 17.59 -1.28 15.64
N ARG A 248 16.39 -0.68 15.68
CA ARG A 248 15.10 -1.35 15.50
C ARG A 248 14.63 -1.47 14.05
N THR A 249 15.46 -1.19 13.05
CA THR A 249 15.02 -1.14 11.64
C THR A 249 14.56 -2.50 11.11
N LYS A 250 14.99 -3.59 11.74
CA LYS A 250 14.60 -4.95 11.39
C LYS A 250 13.54 -5.56 12.33
N GLN A 251 13.09 -4.80 13.32
CA GLN A 251 11.93 -5.20 14.11
C GLN A 251 10.65 -4.83 13.36
N THR A 252 9.91 -5.84 12.93
CA THR A 252 8.66 -5.67 12.18
C THR A 252 7.55 -6.39 12.95
N ILE A 253 6.58 -5.63 13.44
CA ILE A 253 5.51 -6.12 14.31
C ILE A 253 4.17 -5.87 13.61
N PHE A 254 3.35 -6.90 13.58
CA PHE A 254 1.98 -6.84 13.05
C PHE A 254 0.98 -7.19 14.14
N VAL A 255 -0.16 -6.50 14.16
CA VAL A 255 -1.34 -6.87 14.96
C VAL A 255 -2.49 -7.08 14.00
N ASN A 256 -3.04 -8.28 13.96
CA ASN A 256 -4.10 -8.68 13.03
C ASN A 256 -3.75 -8.31 11.57
N GLY A 257 -2.50 -8.58 11.16
CA GLY A 257 -2.00 -8.32 9.82
C GLY A 257 -1.66 -6.86 9.50
N ARG A 258 -1.83 -5.92 10.45
CA ARG A 258 -1.49 -4.50 10.27
C ARG A 258 -0.15 -4.19 10.92
N TYR A 259 0.75 -3.54 10.18
CA TYR A 259 2.02 -3.07 10.73
C TYR A 259 1.82 -2.01 11.80
N ILE A 260 2.46 -2.20 12.94
CA ILE A 260 2.46 -1.23 14.02
C ILE A 260 3.88 -0.85 14.45
N LYS A 261 4.04 0.40 14.87
CA LYS A 261 5.21 0.86 15.63
C LYS A 261 4.82 1.02 17.08
N ASN A 262 5.22 0.08 17.92
CA ASN A 262 4.95 0.14 19.34
C ASN A 262 6.26 -0.04 20.12
N HIS A 263 6.68 0.99 20.84
CA HIS A 263 7.95 0.97 21.56
C HIS A 263 7.91 0.08 22.80
N VAL A 264 6.73 -0.16 23.39
CA VAL A 264 6.58 -1.05 24.56
C VAL A 264 6.82 -2.49 24.14
N ILE A 265 6.15 -2.97 23.06
CA ILE A 265 6.36 -4.33 22.54
C ILE A 265 7.81 -4.50 22.12
N ALA A 266 8.38 -3.52 21.39
CA ALA A 266 9.78 -3.57 20.98
C ALA A 266 10.73 -3.65 22.18
N LYS A 267 10.48 -2.90 23.27
CA LYS A 267 11.30 -2.93 24.47
C LYS A 267 11.20 -4.28 25.20
N VAL A 268 10.00 -4.84 25.33
CA VAL A 268 9.81 -6.18 25.94
C VAL A 268 10.55 -7.26 25.15
N ALA A 269 10.47 -7.23 23.80
CA ALA A 269 11.25 -8.11 22.95
C ALA A 269 12.76 -7.93 23.19
N GLU A 270 13.28 -6.71 23.25
CA GLU A 270 14.70 -6.44 23.53
C GLU A 270 15.13 -6.95 24.92
N GLU A 271 14.29 -6.78 25.93
CA GLU A 271 14.58 -7.29 27.30
C GLU A 271 14.67 -8.82 27.33
N ALA A 272 13.81 -9.52 26.59
CA ALA A 272 13.88 -10.97 26.45
C ALA A 272 15.18 -11.44 25.81
N PHE A 273 15.75 -10.66 24.88
CA PHE A 273 17.02 -10.96 24.22
C PHE A 273 18.28 -10.48 24.97
N ARG A 274 18.15 -9.69 26.03
CA ARG A 274 19.28 -9.02 26.70
C ARG A 274 20.40 -10.00 27.10
N ASN A 275 20.04 -11.20 27.58
CA ASN A 275 21.02 -12.19 28.03
C ASN A 275 21.54 -13.10 26.89
N ALA A 276 20.95 -13.02 25.72
CA ALA A 276 21.32 -13.84 24.55
C ALA A 276 22.20 -13.10 23.54
N VAL A 277 22.25 -11.75 23.63
CA VAL A 277 22.88 -10.87 22.63
C VAL A 277 23.92 -9.94 23.33
N MET A 278 24.66 -10.43 24.29
CA MET A 278 25.81 -9.70 24.87
C MET A 278 27.09 -10.00 24.10
#